data_c873f2527ffd81dc638e9e274a6aa743
#
_entry.id   c873f2527ffd81dc638e9e274a6aa743
#
_cell.length_a   1.000
_cell.length_b   1.000
_cell.length_c   1.000
_cell.angle_alpha   90.00
_cell.angle_beta   90.00
_cell.angle_gamma   90.00
#
_symmetry.space_group_name_H-M   'P 1'
#
loop_
_entity.id
_entity.type
_entity.pdbx_description
1 polymer ?
#
loop_
_entity_poly.entity_id
_entity_poly.type
_entity_poly.pdbx_seq_one_letter_code
_entity_poly.pdbx_strand_id
1 'polypeptide(L)'
;MYDFQKVNKKKILVVGDIMIDTYYTGDVSRISPEAPVPVFRKNNERSVLGGAANVAANLIAARQDVTMMSIVGKDENGVKLLSLLQESGISTELIIESDRKTTEKIRFLAINNQQVLRLDIEDCIQISEKECKLLLSKLEDNLKSFDLILISD
;
A
#
# COMPACT_ATOMS: atom_id res chain seq x y z
N MET A 1 -28.31 -9.09 -2.96
CA MET A 1 -27.30 -8.10 -2.54
C MET A 1 -26.97 -8.42 -1.09
N TYR A 2 -25.72 -8.69 -0.78
CA TYR A 2 -25.31 -9.04 0.59
C TYR A 2 -25.40 -7.78 1.48
N ASP A 3 -26.08 -7.91 2.64
CA ASP A 3 -26.26 -6.78 3.56
C ASP A 3 -25.12 -6.76 4.59
N PHE A 4 -24.03 -6.03 4.29
CA PHE A 4 -22.90 -5.86 5.17
C PHE A 4 -23.23 -5.18 6.51
N GLN A 5 -24.41 -4.56 6.65
CA GLN A 5 -24.85 -3.97 7.92
C GLN A 5 -25.17 -5.01 9.00
N LYS A 6 -25.40 -6.28 8.58
CA LYS A 6 -25.69 -7.40 9.48
C LYS A 6 -24.46 -8.21 9.89
N VAL A 7 -23.27 -7.87 9.36
CA VAL A 7 -22.04 -8.56 9.74
C VAL A 7 -21.53 -7.98 11.05
N ASN A 8 -21.31 -8.85 12.03
CA ASN A 8 -20.70 -8.45 13.30
C ASN A 8 -19.30 -7.90 13.06
N LYS A 9 -18.99 -6.76 13.65
CA LYS A 9 -17.66 -6.15 13.59
C LYS A 9 -16.63 -7.10 14.19
N LYS A 10 -15.58 -7.37 13.45
CA LYS A 10 -14.46 -8.24 13.80
C LYS A 10 -13.16 -7.45 13.88
N LYS A 11 -12.28 -7.85 14.77
CA LYS A 11 -10.90 -7.36 14.83
C LYS A 11 -10.04 -8.23 13.92
N ILE A 12 -9.56 -7.65 12.83
CA ILE A 12 -8.82 -8.36 11.80
C ILE A 12 -7.39 -7.84 11.73
N LEU A 13 -6.42 -8.75 11.86
CA LEU A 13 -5.03 -8.46 11.55
C LEU A 13 -4.79 -8.77 10.08
N VAL A 14 -4.33 -7.79 9.32
CA VAL A 14 -3.85 -7.98 7.94
C VAL A 14 -2.33 -7.97 7.97
N VAL A 15 -1.73 -9.03 7.46
CA VAL A 15 -0.27 -9.20 7.38
C VAL A 15 0.12 -9.28 5.90
N GLY A 16 1.07 -8.49 5.47
CA GLY A 16 1.55 -8.54 4.08
C GLY A 16 2.28 -7.28 3.64
N ASP A 17 2.69 -7.27 2.37
CA ASP A 17 3.42 -6.15 1.79
C ASP A 17 2.47 -5.01 1.44
N ILE A 18 2.80 -3.83 1.97
CA ILE A 18 2.07 -2.60 1.72
C ILE A 18 2.85 -1.68 0.80
N MET A 19 2.14 -0.94 -0.04
CA MET A 19 2.75 -0.04 -1.01
C MET A 19 1.85 1.14 -1.33
N ILE A 20 2.41 2.12 -2.01
CA ILE A 20 1.64 3.22 -2.60
C ILE A 20 1.42 2.91 -4.09
N ASP A 21 0.17 2.92 -4.54
CA ASP A 21 -0.16 2.97 -5.95
C ASP A 21 -0.39 4.43 -6.37
N THR A 22 0.54 5.00 -7.14
CA THR A 22 0.45 6.37 -7.64
C THR A 22 0.06 6.38 -9.12
N TYR A 23 -0.93 7.18 -9.46
CA TYR A 23 -1.45 7.34 -10.82
C TYR A 23 -1.15 8.76 -11.30
N TYR A 24 -0.30 8.89 -12.31
CA TYR A 24 -0.14 10.11 -13.08
C TYR A 24 -1.06 10.05 -14.29
N THR A 25 -2.03 10.95 -14.38
CA THR A 25 -2.84 11.10 -15.57
C THR A 25 -2.33 12.28 -16.39
N GLY A 26 -2.31 12.13 -17.72
CA GLY A 26 -1.72 13.14 -18.58
C GLY A 26 -1.90 12.85 -20.07
N ASP A 27 -1.11 13.56 -20.87
CA ASP A 27 -1.16 13.48 -22.32
C ASP A 27 0.17 13.02 -22.90
N VAL A 28 0.10 12.23 -23.97
CA VAL A 28 1.24 11.86 -24.81
C VAL A 28 0.94 12.37 -26.22
N SER A 29 1.40 13.58 -26.52
CA SER A 29 1.06 14.27 -27.77
C SER A 29 2.25 14.49 -28.70
N ARG A 30 3.48 14.18 -28.26
CA ARG A 30 4.69 14.40 -29.04
C ARG A 30 5.79 13.38 -28.68
N ILE A 31 6.71 13.21 -29.62
CA ILE A 31 7.97 12.50 -29.41
C ILE A 31 9.04 13.51 -28.95
N SER A 32 9.96 13.08 -28.09
CA SER A 32 11.08 13.88 -27.65
C SER A 32 12.01 14.22 -28.83
N PRO A 33 12.55 15.46 -28.91
CA PRO A 33 13.58 15.79 -29.89
C PRO A 33 14.95 15.16 -29.56
N GLU A 34 15.15 14.67 -28.33
CA GLU A 34 16.42 14.12 -27.84
C GLU A 34 16.53 12.62 -28.10
N ALA A 35 15.41 11.90 -28.19
CA ALA A 35 15.35 10.47 -28.43
C ALA A 35 13.95 10.06 -28.93
N PRO A 36 13.80 8.92 -29.64
CA PRO A 36 12.51 8.46 -30.15
C PRO A 36 11.61 7.88 -29.03
N VAL A 37 11.36 8.69 -28.01
CA VAL A 37 10.53 8.32 -26.85
C VAL A 37 9.35 9.29 -26.69
N PRO A 38 8.18 8.83 -26.25
CA PRO A 38 7.04 9.70 -26.00
C PRO A 38 7.30 10.67 -24.85
N VAL A 39 6.83 11.90 -24.96
CA VAL A 39 6.82 12.88 -23.87
C VAL A 39 5.48 12.80 -23.15
N PHE A 40 5.50 12.34 -21.90
CA PHE A 40 4.33 12.34 -21.04
C PHE A 40 4.23 13.70 -20.31
N ARG A 41 3.13 14.42 -20.52
CA ARG A 41 2.83 15.67 -19.81
C ARG A 41 1.82 15.39 -18.71
N LYS A 42 2.28 15.41 -17.45
CA LYS A 42 1.43 15.17 -16.29
C LYS A 42 0.40 16.30 -16.10
N ASN A 43 -0.85 15.94 -15.95
CA ASN A 43 -1.96 16.86 -15.65
C ASN A 43 -2.42 16.68 -14.20
N ASN A 44 -2.48 15.44 -13.69
CA ASN A 44 -2.96 15.17 -12.34
C ASN A 44 -2.16 14.02 -11.70
N GLU A 45 -2.27 13.92 -10.36
CA GLU A 45 -1.68 12.88 -9.54
C GLU A 45 -2.67 12.40 -8.50
N ARG A 46 -2.76 11.09 -8.31
CA ARG A 46 -3.52 10.47 -7.24
C ARG A 46 -2.74 9.29 -6.68
N SER A 47 -2.58 9.23 -5.34
CA SER A 47 -2.01 8.08 -4.65
C SER A 47 -3.07 7.38 -3.83
N VAL A 48 -3.01 6.05 -3.80
CA VAL A 48 -3.92 5.19 -3.03
C VAL A 48 -3.15 4.06 -2.36
N LEU A 49 -3.76 3.42 -1.39
CA LEU A 49 -3.25 2.23 -0.74
C LEU A 49 -3.17 1.06 -1.74
N GLY A 50 -2.01 0.38 -1.82
CA GLY A 50 -1.76 -0.77 -2.67
C GLY A 50 -1.36 -2.03 -1.88
N GLY A 51 -1.35 -3.20 -2.53
CA GLY A 51 -1.02 -4.47 -1.90
C GLY A 51 -1.94 -4.81 -0.74
N ALA A 52 -1.36 -5.31 0.36
CA ALA A 52 -2.11 -5.66 1.57
C ALA A 52 -2.83 -4.45 2.19
N ALA A 53 -2.33 -3.21 1.99
CA ALA A 53 -3.01 -2.00 2.45
C ALA A 53 -4.35 -1.76 1.74
N ASN A 54 -4.47 -2.11 0.45
CA ASN A 54 -5.74 -2.06 -0.28
C ASN A 54 -6.73 -3.11 0.26
N VAL A 55 -6.25 -4.30 0.63
CA VAL A 55 -7.08 -5.32 1.29
C VAL A 55 -7.61 -4.81 2.62
N ALA A 56 -6.75 -4.20 3.44
CA ALA A 56 -7.13 -3.57 4.70
C ALA A 56 -8.21 -2.47 4.51
N ALA A 57 -8.04 -1.60 3.50
CA ALA A 57 -9.01 -0.57 3.18
C ALA A 57 -10.39 -1.14 2.78
N ASN A 58 -10.41 -2.24 2.03
CA ASN A 58 -11.65 -2.94 1.68
C ASN A 58 -12.35 -3.54 2.91
N LEU A 59 -11.59 -4.04 3.89
CA LEU A 59 -12.15 -4.53 5.16
C LEU A 59 -12.72 -3.39 6.02
N ILE A 60 -12.07 -2.22 6.06
CA ILE A 60 -12.62 -1.02 6.68
C ILE A 60 -13.94 -0.61 6.01
N ALA A 61 -14.00 -0.61 4.67
CA ALA A 61 -15.22 -0.33 3.93
C ALA A 61 -16.34 -1.36 4.23
N ALA A 62 -15.97 -2.60 4.55
CA ALA A 62 -16.86 -3.65 5.08
C ALA A 62 -17.15 -3.51 6.58
N ARG A 63 -16.79 -2.38 7.21
CA ARG A 63 -17.02 -2.02 8.62
C ARG A 63 -16.32 -2.91 9.65
N GLN A 64 -15.20 -3.52 9.26
CA GLN A 64 -14.37 -4.28 10.17
C GLN A 64 -13.39 -3.37 10.92
N ASP A 65 -12.82 -3.85 12.02
CA ASP A 65 -11.74 -3.21 12.77
C ASP A 65 -10.42 -3.81 12.31
N VAL A 66 -9.54 -3.01 11.72
CA VAL A 66 -8.37 -3.52 11.01
C VAL A 66 -7.08 -2.95 11.57
N THR A 67 -6.17 -3.84 11.90
CA THR A 67 -4.78 -3.52 12.22
C THR A 67 -3.88 -4.06 11.11
N MET A 68 -2.95 -3.24 10.64
CA MET A 68 -1.96 -3.62 9.65
C MET A 68 -0.66 -4.04 10.33
N MET A 69 -0.12 -5.20 9.93
CA MET A 69 1.23 -5.63 10.27
C MET A 69 2.07 -5.72 9.00
N SER A 70 3.11 -4.91 8.92
CA SER A 70 3.98 -4.81 7.75
C SER A 70 5.27 -4.07 8.07
N ILE A 71 6.07 -3.81 7.03
CA ILE A 71 7.29 -3.02 7.09
C ILE A 71 7.17 -1.85 6.11
N VAL A 72 7.60 -0.67 6.55
CA VAL A 72 7.75 0.52 5.68
C VAL A 72 9.17 1.06 5.76
N GLY A 73 9.58 1.82 4.76
CA GLY A 73 10.84 2.55 4.79
C GLY A 73 10.78 3.78 5.69
N LYS A 74 11.95 4.19 6.19
CA LYS A 74 12.14 5.50 6.86
C LYS A 74 12.36 6.60 5.80
N ASP A 75 11.41 6.74 4.88
CA ASP A 75 11.45 7.66 3.76
C ASP A 75 10.14 8.45 3.64
N GLU A 76 10.09 9.41 2.73
CA GLU A 76 8.91 10.26 2.50
C GLU A 76 7.68 9.42 2.10
N ASN A 77 7.89 8.35 1.32
CA ASN A 77 6.84 7.44 0.93
C ASN A 77 6.31 6.63 2.12
N GLY A 78 7.17 6.25 3.07
CA GLY A 78 6.76 5.60 4.32
C GLY A 78 5.85 6.50 5.15
N VAL A 79 6.24 7.76 5.34
CA VAL A 79 5.41 8.76 6.03
C VAL A 79 4.06 8.95 5.32
N LYS A 80 4.08 9.09 3.99
CA LYS A 80 2.86 9.22 3.17
C LYS A 80 1.95 8.00 3.29
N LEU A 81 2.52 6.79 3.25
CA LEU A 81 1.76 5.55 3.35
C LEU A 81 1.11 5.39 4.73
N LEU A 82 1.86 5.69 5.81
CA LEU A 82 1.33 5.66 7.17
C LEU A 82 0.17 6.67 7.35
N SER A 83 0.28 7.87 6.78
CA SER A 83 -0.81 8.87 6.78
C SER A 83 -2.06 8.35 6.07
N LEU A 84 -1.91 7.78 4.87
CA LEU A 84 -3.02 7.20 4.10
C LEU A 84 -3.72 6.06 4.85
N LEU A 85 -2.96 5.20 5.55
CA LEU A 85 -3.52 4.13 6.39
C LEU A 85 -4.34 4.70 7.53
N GLN A 86 -3.80 5.67 8.27
CA GLN A 86 -4.47 6.32 9.41
C GLN A 86 -5.73 7.07 8.97
N GLU A 87 -5.66 7.83 7.87
CA GLU A 87 -6.82 8.53 7.27
C GLU A 87 -7.92 7.55 6.85
N SER A 88 -7.55 6.33 6.45
CA SER A 88 -8.48 5.24 6.13
C SER A 88 -9.03 4.53 7.36
N GLY A 89 -8.60 4.87 8.58
CA GLY A 89 -9.05 4.22 9.81
C GLY A 89 -8.39 2.88 10.11
N ILE A 90 -7.23 2.59 9.50
CA ILE A 90 -6.46 1.37 9.71
C ILE A 90 -5.43 1.63 10.83
N SER A 91 -5.40 0.76 11.86
CA SER A 91 -4.37 0.84 12.91
C SER A 91 -3.00 0.44 12.36
N THR A 92 -1.98 1.26 12.68
CA THR A 92 -0.60 1.11 12.20
C THR A 92 0.38 0.69 13.30
N GLU A 93 -0.11 0.35 14.50
CA GLU A 93 0.71 0.06 15.69
C GLU A 93 1.65 -1.15 15.55
N LEU A 94 1.32 -2.07 14.65
CA LEU A 94 2.14 -3.25 14.37
C LEU A 94 3.02 -3.10 13.11
N ILE A 95 3.03 -1.93 12.49
CA ILE A 95 3.98 -1.63 11.41
C ILE A 95 5.35 -1.32 12.03
N ILE A 96 6.40 -1.80 11.39
CA ILE A 96 7.79 -1.47 11.74
C ILE A 96 8.45 -0.66 10.64
N GLU A 97 9.32 0.26 11.04
CA GLU A 97 10.13 1.05 10.11
C GLU A 97 11.49 0.39 9.88
N SER A 98 11.97 0.44 8.65
CA SER A 98 13.20 -0.17 8.18
C SER A 98 14.02 0.83 7.35
N ASP A 99 15.29 0.52 7.12
CA ASP A 99 16.15 1.33 6.24
C ASP A 99 15.95 1.01 4.74
N ARG A 100 15.02 0.09 4.39
CA ARG A 100 14.60 -0.20 3.02
C ARG A 100 13.72 0.91 2.45
N LYS A 101 13.60 0.97 1.13
CA LYS A 101 12.63 1.87 0.48
C LYS A 101 11.21 1.39 0.67
N THR A 102 10.30 2.33 0.90
CA THR A 102 8.87 2.04 0.80
C THR A 102 8.50 1.81 -0.67
N THR A 103 7.83 0.70 -0.94
CA THR A 103 7.41 0.37 -2.30
C THR A 103 6.39 1.38 -2.82
N GLU A 104 6.67 1.94 -4.00
CA GLU A 104 5.74 2.77 -4.75
C GLU A 104 5.66 2.29 -6.20
N LYS A 105 4.44 2.07 -6.70
CA LYS A 105 4.17 1.69 -8.10
C LYS A 105 3.47 2.83 -8.81
N ILE A 106 4.19 3.51 -9.69
CA ILE A 106 3.73 4.68 -10.42
C ILE A 106 3.23 4.27 -11.79
N ARG A 107 1.96 4.51 -12.08
CA ARG A 107 1.34 4.25 -13.39
C ARG A 107 1.09 5.54 -14.13
N PHE A 108 1.63 5.63 -15.32
CA PHE A 108 1.43 6.75 -16.25
C PHE A 108 0.26 6.41 -17.18
N LEU A 109 -0.83 7.14 -17.02
CA LEU A 109 -2.08 6.93 -17.76
C LEU A 109 -2.31 8.09 -18.73
N ALA A 110 -2.32 7.77 -20.03
CA ALA A 110 -2.68 8.72 -21.09
C ALA A 110 -4.21 8.76 -21.30
N ILE A 111 -4.65 9.32 -22.41
CA ILE A 111 -6.06 9.44 -22.80
C ILE A 111 -6.79 8.10 -22.63
N ASN A 112 -8.04 8.14 -22.12
CA ASN A 112 -8.86 6.97 -21.87
C ASN A 112 -8.27 5.97 -20.86
N ASN A 113 -7.45 6.45 -19.92
CA ASN A 113 -6.77 5.62 -18.93
C ASN A 113 -5.83 4.54 -19.50
N GLN A 114 -5.36 4.73 -20.73
CA GLN A 114 -4.37 3.85 -21.32
C GLN A 114 -3.04 3.95 -20.55
N GLN A 115 -2.60 2.85 -19.96
CA GLN A 115 -1.30 2.81 -19.30
C GLN A 115 -0.18 2.79 -20.35
N VAL A 116 0.70 3.79 -20.28
CA VAL A 116 1.84 3.94 -21.21
C VAL A 116 3.16 3.51 -20.57
N LEU A 117 3.25 3.59 -19.23
CA LEU A 117 4.44 3.18 -18.48
C LEU A 117 4.05 2.82 -17.05
N ARG A 118 4.80 1.91 -16.42
CA ARG A 118 4.85 1.73 -14.97
C ARG A 118 6.28 1.88 -14.48
N LEU A 119 6.47 2.69 -13.45
CA LEU A 119 7.73 2.83 -12.74
C LEU A 119 7.54 2.26 -11.33
N ASP A 120 8.37 1.27 -10.99
CA ASP A 120 8.38 0.66 -9.67
C ASP A 120 9.60 1.16 -8.88
N ILE A 121 9.36 1.74 -7.71
CA ILE A 121 10.37 2.16 -6.74
C ILE A 121 10.28 1.17 -5.59
N GLU A 122 11.23 0.24 -5.51
CA GLU A 122 11.23 -0.83 -4.51
C GLU A 122 12.64 -1.36 -4.28
N ASP A 123 12.85 -1.99 -3.13
CA ASP A 123 14.05 -2.78 -2.84
C ASP A 123 13.68 -4.26 -2.88
N CYS A 124 14.21 -4.99 -3.89
CA CYS A 124 13.99 -6.43 -4.05
C CYS A 124 14.89 -7.26 -3.09
N ILE A 125 14.95 -6.88 -1.82
CA ILE A 125 15.71 -7.58 -0.79
C ILE A 125 14.77 -8.20 0.24
N GLN A 126 15.14 -9.36 0.74
CA GLN A 126 14.41 -9.99 1.83
C GLN A 126 14.53 -9.16 3.12
N ILE A 127 13.54 -9.26 3.99
CA ILE A 127 13.60 -8.68 5.33
C ILE A 127 14.75 -9.33 6.12
N SER A 128 15.41 -8.54 6.95
CA SER A 128 16.49 -9.03 7.80
C SER A 128 15.96 -9.96 8.89
N GLU A 129 16.81 -10.85 9.41
CA GLU A 129 16.45 -11.69 10.56
C GLU A 129 15.97 -10.88 11.78
N LYS A 130 16.54 -9.68 11.98
CA LYS A 130 16.14 -8.78 13.07
C LYS A 130 14.73 -8.29 12.89
N GLU A 131 14.36 -7.85 11.69
CA GLU A 131 13.02 -7.40 11.35
C GLU A 131 12.01 -8.54 11.45
N CYS A 132 12.39 -9.74 10.94
CA CYS A 132 11.57 -10.93 11.05
C CYS A 132 11.28 -11.29 12.52
N LYS A 133 12.30 -11.32 13.38
CA LYS A 133 12.14 -11.59 14.82
C LYS A 133 11.25 -10.54 15.50
N LEU A 134 11.40 -9.27 15.12
CA LEU A 134 10.57 -8.18 15.68
C LEU A 134 9.11 -8.34 15.28
N LEU A 135 8.82 -8.65 14.01
CA LEU A 135 7.45 -8.92 13.54
C LEU A 135 6.83 -10.12 14.25
N LEU A 136 7.58 -11.22 14.38
CA LEU A 136 7.11 -12.42 15.07
C LEU A 136 6.80 -12.15 16.54
N SER A 137 7.67 -11.41 17.26
CA SER A 137 7.40 -11.03 18.65
C SER A 137 6.13 -10.18 18.77
N LYS A 138 5.98 -9.16 17.90
CA LYS A 138 4.75 -8.35 17.88
C LYS A 138 3.51 -9.19 17.58
N LEU A 139 3.61 -10.18 16.67
CA LEU A 139 2.51 -11.09 16.36
C LEU A 139 2.13 -11.93 17.58
N GLU A 140 3.11 -12.57 18.23
CA GLU A 140 2.90 -13.42 19.42
C GLU A 140 2.24 -12.65 20.56
N ASP A 141 2.72 -11.43 20.84
CA ASP A 141 2.19 -10.58 21.91
C ASP A 141 0.73 -10.14 21.66
N ASN A 142 0.33 -10.04 20.39
CA ASN A 142 -0.99 -9.50 20.00
C ASN A 142 -1.96 -10.53 19.44
N LEU A 143 -1.52 -11.79 19.21
CA LEU A 143 -2.29 -12.81 18.52
C LEU A 143 -3.71 -13.01 19.08
N LYS A 144 -3.85 -12.99 20.40
CA LYS A 144 -5.13 -13.20 21.08
C LYS A 144 -6.11 -12.01 20.99
N SER A 145 -5.64 -10.88 20.48
CA SER A 145 -6.44 -9.65 20.36
C SER A 145 -7.29 -9.62 19.09
N PHE A 146 -7.05 -10.55 18.15
CA PHE A 146 -7.71 -10.59 16.85
C PHE A 146 -8.64 -11.79 16.72
N ASP A 147 -9.78 -11.58 16.03
CA ASP A 147 -10.73 -12.60 15.67
C ASP A 147 -10.27 -13.40 14.42
N LEU A 148 -9.50 -12.74 13.55
CA LEU A 148 -9.05 -13.29 12.27
C LEU A 148 -7.69 -12.70 11.89
N ILE A 149 -6.86 -13.54 11.24
CA ILE A 149 -5.63 -13.09 10.58
C ILE A 149 -5.80 -13.34 9.08
N LEU A 150 -5.52 -12.32 8.27
CA LEU A 150 -5.52 -12.39 6.83
C LEU A 150 -4.09 -12.11 6.33
N ILE A 151 -3.53 -13.06 5.60
CA ILE A 151 -2.21 -12.91 4.97
C ILE A 151 -2.46 -12.57 3.50
N SER A 152 -1.84 -11.48 3.04
CA SER A 152 -1.92 -11.00 1.66
C SER A 152 -0.51 -10.78 1.14
N ASP A 153 -0.17 -11.55 0.10
CA ASP A 153 1.09 -11.45 -0.63
C ASP A 153 0.84 -10.82 -2.01
#